data_918d10da71e9b871881ce9cbcb8aba0d
#
_entry.id   918d10da71e9b871881ce9cbcb8aba0d
#
_cell.length_a   1.000
_cell.length_b   1.000
_cell.length_c   1.000
_cell.angle_alpha   90.00
_cell.angle_beta   90.00
_cell.angle_gamma   90.00
#
_symmetry.space_group_name_H-M   'P 1'
#
loop_
_entity.id
_entity.type
_entity.pdbx_description
1 polymer ?
#
loop_
_entity_poly.entity_id
_entity_poly.type
_entity_poly.pdbx_seq_one_letter_code
_entity_poly.pdbx_strand_id
1 'polypeptide(L)'
;MIRFLILAGLAFTSLLVSAESYRGLPLPANLIDFDAPAGQAMLLRSGYKDDFWTLNRWFISQEAPAYCGIAASVMVLNALGIPAPQPSDPRHPALFTQQNFFNERVARELSPEQISRRRVTLDGLAAALKTFPLNVRVAHARPGGFYAFINEAKRVLQSGHGYLIVNYLRSALGQETYGHFSPLAAYDETRDRFLILDVARYKYPPVWVRSEELYAAMQTFDRDAKARRGYLVIAEQGKRG
;
A
#
# COMPACT_ATOMS: atom_id res chain seq x y z
N MET A 1 29.79 -19.58 71.71
CA MET A 1 29.96 -18.55 70.62
C MET A 1 29.10 -19.02 69.40
N ILE A 2 27.91 -18.48 69.29
CA ILE A 2 26.94 -18.83 68.18
C ILE A 2 27.04 -17.70 67.19
N ARG A 3 27.46 -18.00 65.91
CA ARG A 3 27.47 -17.03 64.80
C ARG A 3 26.13 -17.11 64.06
N PHE A 4 25.38 -16.01 64.12
CA PHE A 4 24.23 -15.81 63.29
C PHE A 4 24.67 -15.37 61.86
N LEU A 5 24.33 -16.16 60.88
CA LEU A 5 24.40 -15.75 59.45
C LEU A 5 23.08 -15.04 59.08
N ILE A 6 23.23 -13.77 58.75
CA ILE A 6 22.11 -12.99 58.16
C ILE A 6 22.16 -13.20 56.64
N LEU A 7 21.18 -13.94 56.10
CA LEU A 7 20.94 -13.98 54.65
C LEU A 7 20.15 -12.72 54.24
N ALA A 8 20.81 -11.83 53.51
CA ALA A 8 20.13 -10.71 52.84
C ALA A 8 19.48 -11.22 51.55
N GLY A 9 18.18 -11.35 51.55
CA GLY A 9 17.40 -11.65 50.36
C GLY A 9 17.30 -10.42 49.44
N LEU A 10 17.96 -10.45 48.30
CA LEU A 10 17.73 -9.48 47.21
C LEU A 10 16.40 -9.78 46.52
N ALA A 11 15.41 -8.96 46.81
CA ALA A 11 14.16 -8.99 46.05
C ALA A 11 14.38 -8.33 44.67
N PHE A 12 14.44 -9.15 43.62
CA PHE A 12 14.38 -8.67 42.23
C PHE A 12 12.92 -8.26 41.92
N THR A 13 12.62 -6.98 42.00
CA THR A 13 11.40 -6.43 41.44
C THR A 13 11.59 -6.35 39.91
N SER A 14 11.08 -7.34 39.20
CA SER A 14 10.94 -7.28 37.74
C SER A 14 9.93 -6.17 37.40
N LEU A 15 10.44 -5.03 36.92
CA LEU A 15 9.63 -4.04 36.20
C LEU A 15 9.12 -4.71 34.92
N LEU A 16 7.84 -5.11 34.94
CA LEU A 16 7.11 -5.41 33.72
C LEU A 16 6.92 -4.08 32.97
N VAL A 17 7.86 -3.77 32.08
CA VAL A 17 7.63 -2.77 31.05
C VAL A 17 6.54 -3.33 30.16
N SER A 18 5.31 -2.86 30.37
CA SER A 18 4.22 -3.06 29.42
C SER A 18 4.67 -2.46 28.09
N ALA A 19 5.05 -3.29 27.14
CA ALA A 19 5.16 -2.84 25.75
C ALA A 19 3.75 -2.39 25.36
N GLU A 20 3.49 -1.08 25.34
CA GLU A 20 2.32 -0.53 24.68
C GLU A 20 2.39 -1.02 23.23
N SER A 21 1.59 -2.01 22.90
CA SER A 21 1.41 -2.44 21.52
C SER A 21 0.95 -1.21 20.74
N TYR A 22 1.71 -0.79 19.75
CA TYR A 22 1.35 0.30 18.86
C TYR A 22 -0.04 0.01 18.27
N ARG A 23 -1.07 0.65 18.83
CA ARG A 23 -2.43 0.58 18.32
C ARG A 23 -2.56 1.70 17.29
N GLY A 24 -2.68 1.32 16.01
CA GLY A 24 -3.06 2.26 14.96
C GLY A 24 -4.37 3.00 15.29
N LEU A 25 -4.81 3.84 14.40
CA LEU A 25 -6.08 4.55 14.53
C LEU A 25 -7.27 3.59 14.51
N PRO A 26 -8.39 3.92 15.17
CA PRO A 26 -9.59 3.10 15.15
C PRO A 26 -10.04 2.83 13.71
N LEU A 27 -10.33 1.57 13.41
CA LEU A 27 -10.82 1.19 12.10
C LEU A 27 -12.32 1.52 11.98
N PRO A 28 -12.76 2.26 10.94
CA PRO A 28 -14.17 2.49 10.66
C PRO A 28 -14.98 1.19 10.52
N ALA A 29 -16.22 1.17 11.03
CA ALA A 29 -17.04 -0.04 11.09
C ALA A 29 -17.44 -0.62 9.71
N ASN A 30 -17.36 0.17 8.64
CA ASN A 30 -17.62 -0.28 7.26
C ASN A 30 -16.41 -1.01 6.65
N LEU A 31 -15.22 -0.92 7.26
CA LEU A 31 -14.01 -1.62 6.86
C LEU A 31 -13.84 -2.89 7.68
N ILE A 32 -13.24 -3.91 7.09
CA ILE A 32 -12.91 -5.16 7.79
C ILE A 32 -11.39 -5.31 7.82
N ASP A 33 -10.86 -5.46 9.04
CA ASP A 33 -9.44 -5.75 9.23
C ASP A 33 -9.06 -7.06 8.53
N PHE A 34 -7.97 -7.03 7.80
CA PHE A 34 -7.43 -8.21 7.12
C PHE A 34 -7.13 -9.35 8.12
N ASP A 35 -6.60 -9.04 9.30
CA ASP A 35 -6.22 -10.02 10.31
C ASP A 35 -7.41 -10.56 11.11
N ALA A 36 -8.58 -9.93 11.01
CA ALA A 36 -9.80 -10.47 11.62
C ALA A 36 -10.20 -11.81 10.95
N PRO A 37 -10.86 -12.72 11.67
CA PRO A 37 -11.30 -14.01 11.10
C PRO A 37 -12.12 -13.86 9.81
N ALA A 38 -12.96 -12.81 9.73
CA ALA A 38 -13.73 -12.51 8.53
C ALA A 38 -12.83 -12.04 7.37
N GLY A 39 -11.78 -11.26 7.65
CA GLY A 39 -10.80 -10.80 6.67
C GLY A 39 -9.97 -11.93 6.08
N GLN A 40 -9.47 -12.81 6.95
CA GLN A 40 -8.73 -14.01 6.55
C GLN A 40 -9.60 -14.94 5.69
N ALA A 41 -10.85 -15.19 6.09
CA ALA A 41 -11.79 -16.02 5.35
C ALA A 41 -12.08 -15.45 3.94
N MET A 42 -12.14 -14.11 3.79
CA MET A 42 -12.30 -13.47 2.48
C MET A 42 -11.11 -13.74 1.56
N LEU A 43 -9.87 -13.64 2.06
CA LEU A 43 -8.69 -13.95 1.27
C LEU A 43 -8.67 -15.42 0.84
N LEU A 44 -8.93 -16.33 1.78
CA LEU A 44 -8.85 -17.77 1.49
C LEU A 44 -9.83 -18.20 0.39
N ARG A 45 -11.07 -17.68 0.39
CA ARG A 45 -12.07 -18.04 -0.64
C ARG A 45 -12.00 -17.20 -1.92
N SER A 46 -11.31 -16.04 -1.90
CA SER A 46 -11.20 -15.18 -3.08
C SER A 46 -10.59 -15.93 -4.26
N GLY A 47 -11.20 -15.81 -5.45
CA GLY A 47 -10.65 -16.27 -6.73
C GLY A 47 -9.74 -15.25 -7.41
N TYR A 48 -9.71 -14.01 -6.92
CA TYR A 48 -8.95 -12.88 -7.49
C TYR A 48 -7.92 -12.40 -6.46
N LYS A 49 -6.80 -13.11 -6.31
CA LYS A 49 -5.79 -12.87 -5.28
C LYS A 49 -4.36 -13.23 -5.68
N ASP A 50 -4.11 -13.47 -6.96
CA ASP A 50 -2.78 -13.93 -7.40
C ASP A 50 -1.72 -12.87 -7.08
N ASP A 51 -2.08 -11.59 -7.17
CA ASP A 51 -1.21 -10.47 -6.81
C ASP A 51 -0.87 -10.40 -5.32
N PHE A 52 -1.76 -10.90 -4.45
CA PHE A 52 -1.58 -10.81 -2.99
C PHE A 52 -0.24 -11.42 -2.55
N TRP A 53 0.09 -12.61 -3.02
CA TRP A 53 1.25 -13.34 -2.54
C TRP A 53 2.56 -12.59 -2.79
N THR A 54 2.69 -12.02 -3.98
CA THR A 54 3.88 -11.26 -4.35
C THR A 54 3.90 -9.88 -3.69
N LEU A 55 2.78 -9.16 -3.68
CA LEU A 55 2.71 -7.86 -3.01
C LEU A 55 2.93 -7.96 -1.50
N ASN A 56 2.39 -9.00 -0.85
CA ASN A 56 2.58 -9.20 0.59
C ASN A 56 4.04 -9.51 0.94
N ARG A 57 4.79 -10.18 0.06
CA ARG A 57 6.24 -10.37 0.22
C ARG A 57 6.98 -9.03 0.30
N TRP A 58 6.52 -8.03 -0.44
CA TRP A 58 7.14 -6.70 -0.53
C TRP A 58 6.39 -5.62 0.24
N PHE A 59 5.48 -6.01 1.13
CA PHE A 59 4.65 -5.08 1.87
C PHE A 59 5.47 -4.28 2.89
N ILE A 60 5.62 -2.98 2.62
CA ILE A 60 6.40 -2.03 3.42
C ILE A 60 5.53 -0.91 3.97
N SER A 61 6.02 -0.24 5.01
CA SER A 61 5.43 1.02 5.50
C SER A 61 6.02 2.21 4.75
N GLN A 62 5.18 3.21 4.43
CA GLN A 62 5.68 4.48 3.94
C GLN A 62 6.58 5.15 5.00
N GLU A 63 7.70 5.72 4.57
CA GLU A 63 8.70 6.33 5.46
C GLU A 63 8.38 7.77 5.83
N ALA A 64 7.57 8.45 5.02
CA ALA A 64 7.12 9.82 5.26
C ALA A 64 5.63 9.96 4.96
N PRO A 65 4.91 10.92 5.58
CA PRO A 65 3.46 11.09 5.41
C PRO A 65 3.00 11.29 3.96
N ALA A 66 3.87 11.81 3.08
CA ALA A 66 3.56 12.04 1.66
C ALA A 66 4.04 10.91 0.73
N TYR A 67 4.68 9.85 1.26
CA TYR A 67 5.34 8.79 0.49
C TYR A 67 4.46 7.59 0.18
N CYS A 68 3.13 7.67 0.39
CA CYS A 68 2.25 6.54 0.10
C CYS A 68 2.33 6.05 -1.35
N GLY A 69 2.38 6.96 -2.33
CA GLY A 69 2.57 6.61 -3.74
C GLY A 69 3.93 5.99 -4.02
N ILE A 70 4.98 6.46 -3.34
CA ILE A 70 6.35 5.94 -3.47
C ILE A 70 6.43 4.53 -2.89
N ALA A 71 5.92 4.32 -1.66
CA ALA A 71 5.90 3.01 -1.03
C ALA A 71 5.12 1.98 -1.86
N ALA A 72 3.92 2.36 -2.36
CA ALA A 72 3.13 1.52 -3.26
C ALA A 72 3.89 1.18 -4.56
N SER A 73 4.61 2.16 -5.14
CA SER A 73 5.42 1.95 -6.34
C SER A 73 6.60 1.01 -6.10
N VAL A 74 7.31 1.17 -4.99
CA VAL A 74 8.42 0.29 -4.59
C VAL A 74 7.94 -1.15 -4.44
N MET A 75 6.79 -1.38 -3.82
CA MET A 75 6.18 -2.71 -3.74
C MET A 75 5.96 -3.32 -5.12
N VAL A 76 5.38 -2.55 -6.04
CA VAL A 76 5.08 -3.02 -7.41
C VAL A 76 6.36 -3.25 -8.22
N LEU A 77 7.36 -2.35 -8.13
CA LEU A 77 8.65 -2.51 -8.83
C LEU A 77 9.38 -3.79 -8.41
N ASN A 78 9.42 -4.06 -7.09
CA ASN A 78 10.00 -5.28 -6.55
C ASN A 78 9.18 -6.52 -6.91
N ALA A 79 7.85 -6.42 -6.92
CA ALA A 79 6.96 -7.50 -7.29
C ALA A 79 7.10 -7.89 -8.77
N LEU A 80 7.32 -6.93 -9.66
CA LEU A 80 7.59 -7.15 -11.08
C LEU A 80 9.04 -7.59 -11.36
N GLY A 81 9.92 -7.57 -10.36
CA GLY A 81 11.33 -7.91 -10.54
C GLY A 81 12.09 -6.90 -11.41
N ILE A 82 11.65 -5.64 -11.45
CA ILE A 82 12.35 -4.60 -12.21
C ILE A 82 13.77 -4.44 -11.64
N PRO A 83 14.81 -4.41 -12.49
CA PRO A 83 16.19 -4.25 -12.03
C PRO A 83 16.37 -2.98 -11.19
N ALA A 84 16.70 -3.15 -9.92
CA ALA A 84 16.97 -2.06 -9.00
C ALA A 84 18.45 -1.62 -9.07
N PRO A 85 18.77 -0.39 -8.61
CA PRO A 85 20.15 0.05 -8.44
C PRO A 85 20.94 -0.93 -7.57
N GLN A 86 22.20 -1.18 -7.93
CA GLN A 86 23.09 -2.02 -7.14
C GLN A 86 23.34 -1.40 -5.77
N PRO A 87 23.23 -2.14 -4.67
CA PRO A 87 23.57 -1.63 -3.36
C PRO A 87 25.09 -1.39 -3.23
N SER A 88 25.47 -0.50 -2.33
CA SER A 88 26.88 -0.23 -2.02
C SER A 88 27.60 -1.45 -1.44
N ASP A 89 26.88 -2.31 -0.73
CA ASP A 89 27.37 -3.59 -0.23
C ASP A 89 26.80 -4.73 -1.10
N PRO A 90 27.63 -5.44 -1.87
CA PRO A 90 27.19 -6.50 -2.77
C PRO A 90 26.61 -7.74 -2.08
N ARG A 91 26.73 -7.82 -0.73
CA ARG A 91 26.09 -8.88 0.06
C ARG A 91 24.57 -8.66 0.21
N HIS A 92 24.08 -7.45 -0.03
CA HIS A 92 22.66 -7.15 -0.04
C HIS A 92 22.06 -7.34 -1.42
N PRO A 93 20.81 -7.82 -1.52
CA PRO A 93 20.13 -7.91 -2.81
C PRO A 93 19.84 -6.52 -3.38
N ALA A 94 19.91 -6.40 -4.70
CA ALA A 94 19.48 -5.19 -5.41
C ALA A 94 17.94 -5.12 -5.37
N LEU A 95 17.40 -4.23 -4.54
CA LEU A 95 15.97 -4.01 -4.36
C LEU A 95 15.66 -2.52 -4.42
N PHE A 96 14.46 -2.18 -4.90
CA PHE A 96 13.96 -0.82 -4.74
C PHE A 96 13.63 -0.53 -3.28
N THR A 97 14.01 0.65 -2.86
CA THR A 97 13.66 1.29 -1.59
C THR A 97 13.01 2.65 -1.87
N GLN A 98 12.40 3.27 -0.88
CA GLN A 98 11.80 4.59 -1.07
C GLN A 98 12.85 5.68 -1.33
N GLN A 99 14.11 5.47 -0.94
CA GLN A 99 15.23 6.37 -1.23
C GLN A 99 15.75 6.20 -2.65
N ASN A 100 16.05 4.96 -3.10
CA ASN A 100 16.64 4.71 -4.41
C ASN A 100 15.61 4.72 -5.56
N PHE A 101 14.30 4.83 -5.23
CA PHE A 101 13.24 5.09 -6.20
C PHE A 101 13.53 6.39 -6.99
N PHE A 102 14.08 7.39 -6.32
CA PHE A 102 14.39 8.70 -6.90
C PHE A 102 15.72 8.70 -7.67
N ASN A 103 15.79 7.92 -8.73
CA ASN A 103 16.90 8.03 -9.68
C ASN A 103 16.77 9.31 -10.54
N GLU A 104 17.79 9.63 -11.35
CA GLU A 104 17.82 10.84 -12.17
C GLU A 104 16.61 10.99 -13.11
N ARG A 105 16.06 9.88 -13.63
CA ARG A 105 14.90 9.91 -14.52
C ARG A 105 13.62 10.23 -13.75
N VAL A 106 13.43 9.57 -12.62
CA VAL A 106 12.28 9.82 -11.73
C VAL A 106 12.32 11.25 -11.21
N ALA A 107 13.49 11.76 -10.82
CA ALA A 107 13.64 13.09 -10.25
C ALA A 107 13.24 14.23 -11.20
N ARG A 108 13.23 13.99 -12.51
CA ARG A 108 12.73 14.96 -13.51
C ARG A 108 11.21 15.08 -13.50
N GLU A 109 10.52 13.98 -13.19
CA GLU A 109 9.05 13.92 -13.16
C GLU A 109 8.51 14.18 -11.76
N LEU A 110 9.20 13.68 -10.74
CA LEU A 110 8.77 13.71 -9.35
C LEU A 110 9.99 13.69 -8.42
N SER A 111 10.19 14.77 -7.65
CA SER A 111 11.31 14.84 -6.70
C SER A 111 10.83 14.87 -5.25
N PRO A 112 11.68 14.49 -4.27
CA PRO A 112 11.37 14.60 -2.85
C PRO A 112 10.94 16.02 -2.43
N GLU A 113 11.56 17.05 -3.01
CA GLU A 113 11.26 18.46 -2.72
C GLU A 113 9.86 18.84 -3.24
N GLN A 114 9.48 18.34 -4.42
CA GLN A 114 8.14 18.54 -4.97
C GLN A 114 7.09 17.86 -4.08
N ILE A 115 7.35 16.62 -3.63
CA ILE A 115 6.46 15.86 -2.76
C ILE A 115 6.27 16.53 -1.40
N SER A 116 7.33 17.13 -0.85
CA SER A 116 7.25 17.85 0.43
C SER A 116 6.37 19.09 0.37
N ARG A 117 6.29 19.74 -0.79
CA ARG A 117 5.51 20.98 -1.01
C ARG A 117 4.11 20.69 -1.54
N ARG A 118 3.98 19.69 -2.40
CA ARG A 118 2.72 19.29 -3.03
C ARG A 118 2.63 17.78 -2.96
N ARG A 119 1.47 17.24 -2.66
CA ARG A 119 1.26 15.79 -2.62
C ARG A 119 1.42 15.20 -4.02
N VAL A 120 1.77 13.93 -4.07
CA VAL A 120 1.82 13.16 -5.33
C VAL A 120 0.41 13.07 -5.91
N THR A 121 0.26 13.42 -7.18
CA THR A 121 -0.99 13.22 -7.95
C THR A 121 -0.95 11.89 -8.68
N LEU A 122 -2.13 11.41 -9.13
CA LEU A 122 -2.22 10.16 -9.88
C LEU A 122 -1.36 10.21 -11.16
N ASP A 123 -1.47 11.31 -11.92
CA ASP A 123 -0.70 11.50 -13.15
C ASP A 123 0.79 11.69 -12.89
N GLY A 124 1.16 12.39 -11.81
CA GLY A 124 2.54 12.57 -11.41
C GLY A 124 3.20 11.24 -11.02
N LEU A 125 2.49 10.37 -10.29
CA LEU A 125 2.99 9.04 -9.98
C LEU A 125 3.15 8.19 -11.24
N ALA A 126 2.19 8.28 -12.17
CA ALA A 126 2.26 7.58 -13.43
C ALA A 126 3.44 8.05 -14.30
N ALA A 127 3.71 9.36 -14.36
CA ALA A 127 4.87 9.91 -15.06
C ALA A 127 6.18 9.36 -14.50
N ALA A 128 6.33 9.35 -13.17
CA ALA A 128 7.48 8.77 -12.50
C ALA A 128 7.64 7.27 -12.83
N LEU A 129 6.56 6.48 -12.77
CA LEU A 129 6.60 5.05 -13.08
C LEU A 129 6.90 4.75 -14.56
N LYS A 130 6.49 5.61 -15.50
CA LYS A 130 6.80 5.47 -16.92
C LYS A 130 8.29 5.65 -17.23
N THR A 131 9.09 6.12 -16.29
CA THR A 131 10.56 6.19 -16.46
C THR A 131 11.24 4.81 -16.34
N PHE A 132 10.54 3.82 -15.80
CA PHE A 132 10.95 2.42 -15.76
C PHE A 132 10.43 1.66 -17.00
N PRO A 133 10.93 0.46 -17.30
CA PRO A 133 10.45 -0.37 -18.42
C PRO A 133 9.07 -0.98 -18.13
N LEU A 134 8.07 -0.12 -17.93
CA LEU A 134 6.71 -0.46 -17.54
C LEU A 134 5.67 0.08 -18.53
N ASN A 135 4.59 -0.66 -18.70
CA ASN A 135 3.34 -0.17 -19.24
C ASN A 135 2.51 0.38 -18.08
N VAL A 136 2.30 1.70 -18.04
CA VAL A 136 1.54 2.37 -16.99
C VAL A 136 0.33 3.06 -17.62
N ARG A 137 -0.85 2.62 -17.24
CA ARG A 137 -2.11 3.22 -17.67
C ARG A 137 -2.78 3.90 -16.49
N VAL A 138 -3.18 5.15 -16.71
CA VAL A 138 -3.95 5.96 -15.76
C VAL A 138 -5.44 5.82 -16.06
N ALA A 139 -6.24 5.65 -15.02
CA ALA A 139 -7.70 5.68 -15.11
C ALA A 139 -8.27 6.57 -14.00
N HIS A 140 -8.76 7.75 -14.39
CA HIS A 140 -9.52 8.60 -13.47
C HIS A 140 -10.94 8.05 -13.28
N ALA A 141 -11.36 7.91 -12.02
CA ALA A 141 -12.68 7.41 -11.68
C ALA A 141 -13.77 8.42 -12.07
N ARG A 142 -14.65 8.04 -12.97
CA ARG A 142 -15.73 8.90 -13.52
C ARG A 142 -17.09 8.29 -13.23
N PRO A 143 -18.17 9.09 -13.21
CA PRO A 143 -19.53 8.55 -13.14
C PRO A 143 -19.76 7.51 -14.25
N GLY A 144 -20.43 6.41 -13.91
CA GLY A 144 -20.70 5.31 -14.84
C GLY A 144 -19.53 4.35 -15.09
N GLY A 145 -18.33 4.61 -14.55
CA GLY A 145 -17.14 3.77 -14.76
C GLY A 145 -16.98 2.62 -13.77
N PHE A 146 -17.90 2.44 -12.82
CA PHE A 146 -17.77 1.46 -11.73
C PHE A 146 -17.58 0.02 -12.25
N TYR A 147 -18.46 -0.47 -13.09
CA TYR A 147 -18.36 -1.84 -13.61
C TYR A 147 -17.12 -2.08 -14.48
N ALA A 148 -16.69 -1.05 -15.22
CA ALA A 148 -15.44 -1.13 -15.98
C ALA A 148 -14.23 -1.29 -15.05
N PHE A 149 -14.20 -0.57 -13.92
CA PHE A 149 -13.19 -0.73 -12.87
C PHE A 149 -13.21 -2.14 -12.27
N ILE A 150 -14.41 -2.66 -11.89
CA ILE A 150 -14.52 -4.01 -11.31
C ILE A 150 -13.98 -5.06 -12.28
N ASN A 151 -14.41 -5.03 -13.53
CA ASN A 151 -14.00 -6.02 -14.55
C ASN A 151 -12.49 -5.95 -14.80
N GLU A 152 -11.93 -4.76 -14.85
CA GLU A 152 -10.50 -4.58 -15.03
C GLU A 152 -9.71 -5.03 -13.81
N ALA A 153 -10.15 -4.66 -12.61
CA ALA A 153 -9.49 -5.06 -11.37
C ALA A 153 -9.50 -6.60 -11.22
N LYS A 154 -10.62 -7.26 -11.49
CA LYS A 154 -10.70 -8.73 -11.48
C LYS A 154 -9.70 -9.34 -12.45
N ARG A 155 -9.65 -8.83 -13.69
CA ARG A 155 -8.71 -9.32 -14.70
C ARG A 155 -7.25 -9.18 -14.27
N VAL A 156 -6.86 -8.02 -13.71
CA VAL A 156 -5.49 -7.79 -13.24
C VAL A 156 -5.17 -8.70 -12.07
N LEU A 157 -6.00 -8.71 -11.02
CA LEU A 157 -5.79 -9.48 -9.78
C LEU A 157 -5.72 -11.00 -9.98
N GLN A 158 -6.16 -11.51 -11.13
CA GLN A 158 -6.12 -12.93 -11.51
C GLN A 158 -5.01 -13.23 -12.53
N SER A 159 -4.39 -12.20 -13.12
CA SER A 159 -3.43 -12.40 -14.21
C SER A 159 -2.04 -12.79 -13.74
N GLY A 160 -1.63 -12.38 -12.56
CA GLY A 160 -0.26 -12.51 -12.05
C GLY A 160 0.80 -11.73 -12.87
N HIS A 161 0.38 -10.84 -13.78
CA HIS A 161 1.25 -10.13 -14.72
C HIS A 161 1.13 -8.60 -14.66
N GLY A 162 0.35 -8.10 -13.73
CA GLY A 162 0.14 -6.66 -13.54
C GLY A 162 -0.33 -6.36 -12.14
N TYR A 163 -0.26 -5.10 -11.75
CA TYR A 163 -0.65 -4.63 -10.43
C TYR A 163 -1.50 -3.38 -10.51
N LEU A 164 -2.34 -3.19 -9.51
CA LEU A 164 -3.18 -2.01 -9.35
C LEU A 164 -2.69 -1.18 -8.16
N ILE A 165 -2.50 0.12 -8.40
CA ILE A 165 -2.35 1.11 -7.33
C ILE A 165 -3.57 2.03 -7.38
N VAL A 166 -4.35 2.09 -6.31
CA VAL A 166 -5.51 2.98 -6.18
C VAL A 166 -5.12 4.28 -5.50
N ASN A 167 -5.67 5.38 -6.01
CA ASN A 167 -5.62 6.70 -5.38
C ASN A 167 -7.05 7.07 -4.92
N TYR A 168 -7.24 7.22 -3.62
CA TYR A 168 -8.55 7.44 -3.01
C TYR A 168 -8.48 8.48 -1.88
N LEU A 169 -9.62 9.06 -1.54
CA LEU A 169 -9.74 9.96 -0.39
C LEU A 169 -10.08 9.14 0.85
N ARG A 170 -9.21 9.12 1.85
CA ARG A 170 -9.39 8.34 3.09
C ARG A 170 -10.66 8.70 3.85
N SER A 171 -11.01 10.00 3.93
CA SER A 171 -12.22 10.42 4.65
C SER A 171 -13.52 9.91 4.00
N ALA A 172 -13.53 9.59 2.71
CA ALA A 172 -14.66 8.94 2.08
C ALA A 172 -14.86 7.49 2.53
N LEU A 173 -13.85 6.88 3.16
CA LEU A 173 -13.90 5.57 3.79
C LEU A 173 -14.06 5.65 5.33
N GLY A 174 -14.30 6.84 5.88
CA GLY A 174 -14.38 7.07 7.33
C GLY A 174 -13.02 7.11 8.04
N GLN A 175 -11.92 7.05 7.31
CA GLN A 175 -10.55 7.18 7.83
C GLN A 175 -10.17 8.67 7.96
N GLU A 176 -8.91 8.96 8.39
CA GLU A 176 -8.40 10.34 8.42
C GLU A 176 -8.51 11.05 7.06
N THR A 177 -8.57 12.38 7.12
CA THR A 177 -8.58 13.23 5.92
C THR A 177 -7.26 13.09 5.17
N TYR A 178 -7.28 12.90 3.89
CA TYR A 178 -6.24 13.10 2.88
C TYR A 178 -6.36 12.05 1.75
N GLY A 179 -5.88 12.43 0.55
CA GLY A 179 -5.65 11.48 -0.55
C GLY A 179 -4.58 10.47 -0.17
N HIS A 180 -4.75 9.25 -0.61
CA HIS A 180 -3.84 8.15 -0.31
C HIS A 180 -3.66 7.23 -1.50
N PHE A 181 -2.49 6.58 -1.56
CA PHE A 181 -2.18 5.55 -2.54
C PHE A 181 -1.91 4.23 -1.81
N SER A 182 -2.45 3.15 -2.34
CA SER A 182 -2.12 1.79 -1.88
C SER A 182 -2.33 0.78 -3.00
N PRO A 183 -1.59 -0.35 -3.01
CA PRO A 183 -1.88 -1.44 -3.91
C PRO A 183 -3.19 -2.13 -3.56
N LEU A 184 -3.95 -2.58 -4.59
CA LEU A 184 -4.98 -3.59 -4.44
C LEU A 184 -4.35 -4.98 -4.55
N ALA A 185 -4.74 -5.89 -3.65
CA ALA A 185 -4.12 -7.20 -3.58
C ALA A 185 -5.08 -8.37 -3.82
N ALA A 186 -6.36 -8.19 -3.57
CA ALA A 186 -7.37 -9.20 -3.80
C ALA A 186 -8.78 -8.60 -3.96
N TYR A 187 -9.70 -9.43 -4.50
CA TYR A 187 -11.12 -9.10 -4.53
C TYR A 187 -11.95 -10.34 -4.13
N ASP A 188 -12.74 -10.18 -3.08
CA ASP A 188 -13.74 -11.17 -2.66
C ASP A 188 -15.09 -10.87 -3.31
N GLU A 189 -15.42 -11.61 -4.36
CA GLU A 189 -16.65 -11.44 -5.12
C GLU A 189 -17.91 -11.75 -4.29
N THR A 190 -17.83 -12.67 -3.33
CA THR A 190 -18.97 -13.05 -2.48
C THR A 190 -19.46 -11.90 -1.60
N ARG A 191 -18.54 -11.07 -1.12
CA ARG A 191 -18.87 -9.91 -0.28
C ARG A 191 -18.65 -8.57 -0.99
N ASP A 192 -18.29 -8.61 -2.25
CA ASP A 192 -18.01 -7.44 -3.08
C ASP A 192 -17.04 -6.47 -2.39
N ARG A 193 -15.84 -6.99 -2.03
CA ARG A 193 -14.82 -6.22 -1.34
C ARG A 193 -13.44 -6.38 -1.95
N PHE A 194 -12.72 -5.28 -2.04
CA PHE A 194 -11.29 -5.24 -2.38
C PHE A 194 -10.42 -5.24 -1.13
N LEU A 195 -9.30 -5.96 -1.17
CA LEU A 195 -8.24 -5.86 -0.18
C LEU A 195 -7.26 -4.76 -0.57
N ILE A 196 -7.13 -3.75 0.28
CA ILE A 196 -6.13 -2.69 0.19
C ILE A 196 -4.96 -3.05 1.12
N LEU A 197 -3.74 -3.11 0.59
CA LEU A 197 -2.53 -3.17 1.40
C LEU A 197 -2.11 -1.74 1.77
N ASP A 198 -2.64 -1.24 2.87
CA ASP A 198 -2.41 0.14 3.29
C ASP A 198 -0.96 0.37 3.70
N VAL A 199 -0.23 1.15 2.91
CA VAL A 199 1.18 1.45 3.16
C VAL A 199 1.43 2.39 4.34
N ALA A 200 0.41 3.08 4.87
CA ALA A 200 0.50 3.78 6.15
C ALA A 200 0.22 2.83 7.33
N ARG A 201 0.99 1.74 7.41
CA ARG A 201 0.81 0.64 8.35
C ARG A 201 0.76 1.08 9.82
N TYR A 202 1.41 2.19 10.14
CA TYR A 202 1.36 2.82 11.46
C TYR A 202 0.04 3.51 11.78
N LYS A 203 -0.88 3.66 10.78
CA LYS A 203 -2.21 4.24 10.97
C LYS A 203 -3.31 3.19 10.92
N TYR A 204 -3.30 2.37 9.87
CA TYR A 204 -4.34 1.38 9.62
C TYR A 204 -3.73 0.06 9.16
N PRO A 205 -4.33 -1.09 9.54
CA PRO A 205 -3.97 -2.38 8.97
C PRO A 205 -4.38 -2.45 7.49
N PRO A 206 -3.96 -3.50 6.75
CA PRO A 206 -4.61 -3.86 5.50
C PRO A 206 -6.11 -4.08 5.72
N VAL A 207 -6.95 -3.58 4.80
CA VAL A 207 -8.40 -3.59 4.99
C VAL A 207 -9.15 -4.06 3.76
N TRP A 208 -10.26 -4.74 4.02
CA TRP A 208 -11.27 -5.02 3.02
C TRP A 208 -12.29 -3.88 2.99
N VAL A 209 -12.45 -3.29 1.81
CA VAL A 209 -13.37 -2.17 1.54
C VAL A 209 -14.42 -2.60 0.51
N ARG A 210 -15.67 -2.16 0.66
CA ARG A 210 -16.70 -2.40 -0.36
C ARG A 210 -16.29 -1.76 -1.68
N SER A 211 -16.54 -2.45 -2.79
CA SER A 211 -16.14 -1.98 -4.12
C SER A 211 -16.74 -0.61 -4.46
N GLU A 212 -18.01 -0.39 -4.15
CA GLU A 212 -18.70 0.89 -4.36
C GLU A 212 -18.10 2.02 -3.51
N GLU A 213 -17.79 1.74 -2.23
CA GLU A 213 -17.17 2.72 -1.32
C GLU A 213 -15.78 3.13 -1.80
N LEU A 214 -14.97 2.14 -2.23
CA LEU A 214 -13.67 2.42 -2.82
C LEU A 214 -13.78 3.25 -4.09
N TYR A 215 -14.70 2.87 -4.99
CA TYR A 215 -14.90 3.60 -6.23
C TYR A 215 -15.37 5.03 -5.98
N ALA A 216 -16.31 5.23 -5.04
CA ALA A 216 -16.75 6.56 -4.62
C ALA A 216 -15.59 7.40 -4.04
N ALA A 217 -14.72 6.78 -3.24
CA ALA A 217 -13.54 7.45 -2.70
C ALA A 217 -12.53 7.83 -3.81
N MET A 218 -12.41 7.04 -4.87
CA MET A 218 -11.63 7.37 -6.07
C MET A 218 -12.30 8.44 -6.94
N GLN A 219 -13.63 8.57 -6.94
CA GLN A 219 -14.33 9.61 -7.69
C GLN A 219 -14.17 11.03 -7.08
N THR A 220 -13.62 11.14 -5.89
CA THR A 220 -13.41 12.44 -5.24
C THR A 220 -12.41 13.29 -6.03
N PHE A 221 -12.63 14.61 -6.01
CA PHE A 221 -11.78 15.56 -6.72
C PHE A 221 -10.47 15.80 -5.96
N ASP A 222 -9.36 15.70 -6.66
CA ASP A 222 -8.05 16.07 -6.17
C ASP A 222 -7.73 17.49 -6.61
N ARG A 223 -7.62 18.40 -5.64
CA ARG A 223 -7.38 19.84 -5.92
C ARG A 223 -6.00 20.08 -6.51
N ASP A 224 -4.98 19.30 -6.09
CA ASP A 224 -3.61 19.45 -6.57
C ASP A 224 -3.49 18.96 -8.03
N ALA A 225 -4.20 17.89 -8.37
CA ALA A 225 -4.27 17.35 -9.73
C ALA A 225 -5.26 18.11 -10.63
N LYS A 226 -6.20 18.87 -10.06
CA LYS A 226 -7.38 19.44 -10.76
C LYS A 226 -8.17 18.38 -11.53
N ALA A 227 -8.18 17.16 -11.03
CA ALA A 227 -8.82 16.00 -11.64
C ALA A 227 -9.44 15.10 -10.55
N ARG A 228 -10.26 14.12 -10.95
CA ARG A 228 -10.69 13.06 -10.04
C ARG A 228 -9.52 12.12 -9.75
N ARG A 229 -9.54 11.51 -8.58
CA ARG A 229 -8.65 10.39 -8.26
C ARG A 229 -9.00 9.18 -9.14
N GLY A 230 -8.37 8.05 -8.88
CA GLY A 230 -8.58 6.86 -9.70
C GLY A 230 -7.55 5.78 -9.40
N TYR A 231 -7.03 5.14 -10.43
CA TYR A 231 -6.09 4.05 -10.26
C TYR A 231 -5.10 3.96 -11.42
N LEU A 232 -3.98 3.29 -11.15
CA LEU A 232 -2.98 2.90 -12.11
C LEU A 232 -3.08 1.40 -12.35
N VAL A 233 -2.98 0.98 -13.62
CA VAL A 233 -2.68 -0.39 -14.01
C VAL A 233 -1.24 -0.41 -14.48
N ILE A 234 -0.43 -1.28 -13.88
CA ILE A 234 1.02 -1.32 -14.07
C ILE A 234 1.40 -2.75 -14.46
N ALA A 235 2.07 -2.91 -15.59
CA ALA A 235 2.58 -4.18 -16.07
C ALA A 235 3.98 -4.02 -16.67
N GLU A 236 4.75 -5.10 -16.73
CA GLU A 236 6.05 -5.12 -17.43
C GLU A 236 5.88 -4.90 -18.93
N GLN A 237 6.79 -4.14 -19.57
CA GLN A 237 6.79 -4.00 -21.02
C GLN A 237 7.02 -5.36 -21.69
N GLY A 238 6.20 -5.67 -22.69
CA GLY A 238 6.29 -6.91 -23.47
C GLY A 238 5.46 -8.07 -22.92
N LYS A 239 4.97 -8.01 -21.71
CA LYS A 239 3.95 -8.94 -21.20
C LYS A 239 2.56 -8.31 -21.39
N ARG A 240 1.69 -8.94 -22.19
CA ARG A 240 0.29 -8.54 -22.31
C ARG A 240 -0.44 -8.98 -21.03
N GLY A 241 -0.93 -8.03 -20.27
CA GLY A 241 -1.79 -8.28 -19.12
C GLY A 241 -3.24 -8.58 -19.53
#